data_d34f916545119b1e1120d69a1a1dc654
#
_entry.id   d34f916545119b1e1120d69a1a1dc654
#
_cell.length_a   1.000
_cell.length_b   1.000
_cell.length_c   1.000
_cell.angle_alpha   90.00
_cell.angle_beta   90.00
_cell.angle_gamma   90.00
#
_symmetry.space_group_name_H-M   'P 1'
#
loop_
_entity.id
_entity.type
_entity.pdbx_description
1 polymer ?
#
loop_
_entity_poly.entity_id
_entity_poly.type
_entity_poly.pdbx_seq_one_letter_code
_entity_poly.pdbx_strand_id
1 'polypeptide(L)'
;MFQIYYTGQFKKDLKLIKKRSAENFDSLRGVVDILESGGHFSLNVGYKKHKLSGSYSNHWECHVLPDLLLIWLQSELEKRIILVRAGSHADLF
;
A
#
# COMPACT_ATOMS: atom_id res chain seq x y z
N MET A 1 10.21 -8.81 10.93
CA MET A 1 10.04 -8.45 9.51
C MET A 1 8.84 -9.16 8.93
N PHE A 2 8.11 -8.51 8.03
CA PHE A 2 6.92 -9.09 7.40
C PHE A 2 7.26 -9.70 6.05
N GLN A 3 6.57 -10.78 5.69
CA GLN A 3 6.61 -11.29 4.33
C GLN A 3 5.59 -10.52 3.49
N ILE A 4 5.99 -10.12 2.29
CA ILE A 4 5.15 -9.31 1.40
C ILE A 4 4.61 -10.18 0.27
N TYR A 5 3.30 -10.14 0.08
CA TYR A 5 2.60 -10.81 -1.01
C TYR A 5 1.88 -9.79 -1.87
N TYR A 6 1.77 -10.05 -3.16
CA TYR A 6 1.12 -9.17 -4.12
C TYR A 6 -0.10 -9.86 -4.71
N THR A 7 -1.24 -9.18 -4.69
CA THR A 7 -2.40 -9.67 -5.45
C THR A 7 -2.16 -9.46 -6.95
N GLY A 8 -2.91 -10.19 -7.78
CA GLY A 8 -2.85 -9.98 -9.22
C GLY A 8 -3.22 -8.57 -9.62
N GLN A 9 -4.23 -8.00 -8.96
CA GLN A 9 -4.65 -6.62 -9.23
C GLN A 9 -3.56 -5.63 -8.84
N PHE A 10 -2.88 -5.84 -7.71
CA PHE A 10 -1.78 -4.97 -7.30
C PHE A 10 -0.65 -4.98 -8.35
N LYS A 11 -0.35 -6.14 -8.91
CA LYS A 11 0.68 -6.23 -9.97
C LYS A 11 0.30 -5.40 -11.20
N LYS A 12 -0.98 -5.39 -11.56
CA LYS A 12 -1.49 -4.55 -12.65
C LYS A 12 -1.38 -3.07 -12.29
N ASP A 13 -1.72 -2.73 -11.05
CA ASP A 13 -1.61 -1.35 -10.55
C ASP A 13 -0.15 -0.88 -10.63
N LEU A 14 0.81 -1.71 -10.24
CA LEU A 14 2.24 -1.38 -10.31
C LEU A 14 2.68 -1.04 -11.72
N LYS A 15 2.26 -1.84 -12.70
CA LYS A 15 2.61 -1.58 -14.11
C LYS A 15 2.09 -0.23 -14.57
N LEU A 16 0.85 0.09 -14.19
CA LEU A 16 0.23 1.35 -14.57
C LEU A 16 0.94 2.53 -13.92
N ILE A 17 1.26 2.43 -12.63
CA ILE A 17 1.96 3.48 -11.88
C ILE A 17 3.33 3.72 -12.50
N LYS A 18 4.09 2.65 -12.75
CA LYS A 18 5.42 2.75 -13.34
C LYS A 18 5.39 3.41 -14.72
N LYS A 19 4.37 3.09 -15.51
CA LYS A 19 4.20 3.67 -16.85
C LYS A 19 3.89 5.16 -16.78
N ARG A 20 3.09 5.57 -15.78
CA ARG A 20 2.69 6.97 -15.62
C ARG A 20 3.79 7.84 -15.02
N SER A 21 4.53 7.32 -14.03
CA SER A 21 5.54 8.09 -13.30
C SER A 21 6.53 7.16 -12.60
N ALA A 22 7.79 7.22 -13.04
CA ALA A 22 8.86 6.48 -12.37
C ALA A 22 9.06 6.97 -10.93
N GLU A 23 8.87 8.28 -10.69
CA GLU A 23 9.01 8.86 -9.35
C GLU A 23 7.95 8.32 -8.40
N ASN A 24 6.70 8.24 -8.86
CA ASN A 24 5.62 7.68 -8.04
C ASN A 24 5.87 6.21 -7.74
N PHE A 25 6.38 5.46 -8.71
CA PHE A 25 6.73 4.07 -8.50
C PHE A 25 7.81 3.92 -7.44
N ASP A 26 8.85 4.75 -7.48
CA ASP A 26 9.93 4.71 -6.50
C ASP A 26 9.42 5.10 -5.10
N SER A 27 8.54 6.08 -5.00
CA SER A 27 7.92 6.46 -3.72
C SER A 27 7.11 5.31 -3.13
N LEU A 28 6.36 4.60 -3.97
CA LEU A 28 5.58 3.45 -3.54
C LEU A 28 6.51 2.33 -3.03
N ARG A 29 7.59 2.04 -3.76
CA ARG A 29 8.58 1.04 -3.31
C ARG A 29 9.14 1.38 -1.95
N GLY A 30 9.45 2.66 -1.71
CA GLY A 30 9.96 3.10 -0.42
C GLY A 30 9.00 2.80 0.73
N VAL A 31 7.70 3.02 0.50
CA VAL A 31 6.67 2.73 1.51
C VAL A 31 6.54 1.22 1.72
N VAL A 32 6.59 0.42 0.65
CA VAL A 32 6.55 -1.04 0.78
C VAL A 32 7.73 -1.54 1.60
N ASP A 33 8.93 -0.97 1.42
CA ASP A 33 10.11 -1.33 2.21
C ASP A 33 9.89 -1.02 3.70
N ILE A 34 9.26 0.12 4.02
CA ILE A 34 8.93 0.47 5.40
C ILE A 34 7.98 -0.57 5.99
N LEU A 35 6.94 -0.95 5.23
CA LEU A 35 5.98 -1.96 5.69
C LEU A 35 6.63 -3.31 5.91
N GLU A 36 7.55 -3.69 5.05
CA GLU A 36 8.28 -4.94 5.21
C GLU A 36 9.05 -4.98 6.53
N SER A 37 9.69 -3.88 6.90
CA SER A 37 10.52 -3.84 8.11
C SER A 37 9.71 -3.85 9.40
N GLY A 38 8.54 -3.21 9.45
CA GLY A 38 7.79 -3.09 10.70
C GLY A 38 6.28 -2.96 10.58
N GLY A 39 5.71 -3.20 9.40
CA GLY A 39 4.28 -3.09 9.19
C GLY A 39 3.79 -1.65 9.33
N HIS A 40 2.47 -1.50 9.54
CA HIS A 40 1.88 -0.17 9.65
C HIS A 40 2.44 0.65 10.81
N PHE A 41 2.97 -0.02 11.84
CA PHE A 41 3.57 0.67 12.99
C PHE A 41 4.78 1.52 12.61
N SER A 42 5.48 1.16 11.53
CA SER A 42 6.67 1.88 11.08
C SER A 42 6.37 3.11 10.24
N LEU A 43 5.11 3.29 9.81
CA LEU A 43 4.71 4.46 9.05
C LEU A 43 4.50 5.65 9.97
N ASN A 44 5.14 6.79 9.67
CA ASN A 44 4.93 7.99 10.46
C ASN A 44 3.60 8.66 10.10
N VAL A 45 3.24 9.67 10.88
CA VAL A 45 1.94 10.35 10.77
C VAL A 45 1.73 11.02 9.40
N GLY A 46 2.81 11.38 8.71
CA GLY A 46 2.71 12.01 7.40
C GLY A 46 2.06 11.14 6.33
N TYR A 47 2.11 9.82 6.50
CA TYR A 47 1.48 8.89 5.56
C TYR A 47 -0.01 8.71 5.80
N LYS A 48 -0.57 9.28 6.86
CA LYS A 48 -2.01 9.28 7.15
C LYS A 48 -2.62 7.88 7.11
N LYS A 49 -1.94 6.90 7.70
CA LYS A 49 -2.44 5.52 7.73
C LYS A 49 -3.75 5.44 8.52
N HIS A 50 -4.67 4.63 8.02
CA HIS A 50 -5.94 4.36 8.72
C HIS A 50 -6.57 3.08 8.17
N LYS A 51 -7.50 2.52 8.94
CA LYS A 51 -8.28 1.38 8.47
C LYS A 51 -9.48 1.87 7.67
N LEU A 52 -9.81 1.11 6.62
CA LEU A 52 -10.93 1.41 5.77
C LEU A 52 -12.20 0.71 6.26
N SER A 53 -13.34 1.17 5.75
CA SER A 53 -14.64 0.55 5.96
C SER A 53 -15.27 0.22 4.60
N GLY A 54 -16.47 -0.36 4.61
CA GLY A 54 -17.17 -0.71 3.37
C GLY A 54 -16.49 -1.88 2.65
N SER A 55 -16.33 -1.75 1.35
CA SER A 55 -15.78 -2.82 0.49
C SER A 55 -14.37 -3.23 0.89
N TYR A 56 -13.62 -2.33 1.51
CA TYR A 56 -12.25 -2.59 1.96
C TYR A 56 -12.16 -2.67 3.48
N SER A 57 -13.23 -3.08 4.17
CA SER A 57 -13.17 -3.22 5.63
C SER A 57 -12.04 -4.17 6.02
N ASN A 58 -11.42 -3.89 7.16
CA ASN A 58 -10.23 -4.59 7.68
C ASN A 58 -8.95 -4.39 6.89
N HIS A 59 -8.99 -3.60 5.81
CA HIS A 59 -7.78 -3.22 5.09
C HIS A 59 -7.21 -1.93 5.67
N TRP A 60 -5.89 -1.81 5.60
CA TRP A 60 -5.17 -0.57 5.87
C TRP A 60 -5.00 0.22 4.59
N GLU A 61 -4.97 1.54 4.73
CA GLU A 61 -4.64 2.45 3.63
C GLU A 61 -3.67 3.49 4.14
N CYS A 62 -2.76 3.92 3.28
CA CYS A 62 -1.94 5.10 3.54
C CYS A 62 -1.81 5.95 2.29
N HIS A 63 -1.41 7.21 2.49
CA HIS A 63 -1.08 8.13 1.41
C HIS A 63 0.42 8.08 1.20
N VAL A 64 0.85 7.39 0.13
CA VAL A 64 2.26 7.42 -0.29
C VAL A 64 2.63 8.83 -0.72
N LEU A 65 1.73 9.44 -1.49
CA LEU A 65 1.73 10.84 -1.91
C LEU A 65 0.29 11.33 -1.78
N PRO A 66 0.01 12.65 -1.88
CA PRO A 66 -1.37 13.15 -1.71
C PRO A 66 -2.42 12.43 -2.55
N ASP A 67 -2.07 12.01 -3.77
CA ASP A 67 -2.99 11.24 -4.61
C ASP A 67 -2.37 9.94 -5.11
N LEU A 68 -1.59 9.29 -4.27
CA LEU A 68 -1.10 7.93 -4.52
C LEU A 68 -1.33 7.12 -3.25
N LEU A 69 -2.31 6.24 -3.31
CA LEU A 69 -2.78 5.45 -2.16
C LEU A 69 -2.26 4.03 -2.26
N LEU A 70 -2.05 3.41 -1.10
CA LEU A 70 -1.70 2.00 -0.99
C LEU A 70 -2.67 1.34 -0.02
N ILE A 71 -3.28 0.22 -0.44
CA ILE A 71 -4.22 -0.55 0.37
C ILE A 71 -3.64 -1.94 0.60
N TRP A 72 -3.62 -2.40 1.85
CA TRP A 72 -3.06 -3.72 2.19
C TRP A 72 -3.79 -4.36 3.35
N LEU A 73 -3.61 -5.68 3.46
CA LEU A 73 -4.01 -6.46 4.63
C LEU A 73 -2.76 -6.81 5.42
N GLN A 74 -2.86 -6.83 6.74
CA GLN A 74 -1.72 -7.13 7.60
C GLN A 74 -2.12 -8.09 8.72
N SER A 75 -1.33 -9.14 8.89
CA SER A 75 -1.43 -10.06 10.03
C SER A 75 -0.16 -9.95 10.85
N GLU A 76 -0.26 -9.43 12.08
CA GLU A 76 0.86 -9.37 13.01
C GLU A 76 1.21 -10.77 13.50
N LEU A 77 0.21 -11.61 13.68
CA LEU A 77 0.43 -12.97 14.16
C LEU A 77 1.26 -13.79 13.17
N GLU A 78 0.91 -13.72 11.89
CA GLU A 78 1.59 -14.47 10.85
C GLU A 78 2.76 -13.71 10.23
N LYS A 79 2.96 -12.46 10.60
CA LYS A 79 4.00 -11.59 10.03
C LYS A 79 3.88 -11.51 8.51
N ARG A 80 2.68 -11.23 8.03
CA ARG A 80 2.34 -11.25 6.61
C ARG A 80 1.64 -9.97 6.20
N ILE A 81 2.03 -9.43 5.06
CA ILE A 81 1.35 -8.29 4.43
C ILE A 81 0.97 -8.68 3.02
N ILE A 82 -0.28 -8.41 2.66
CA ILE A 82 -0.78 -8.63 1.31
C ILE A 82 -1.10 -7.26 0.71
N LEU A 83 -0.36 -6.89 -0.32
CA LEU A 83 -0.59 -5.63 -1.03
C LEU A 83 -1.75 -5.82 -2.00
N VAL A 84 -2.83 -5.08 -1.79
CA VAL A 84 -4.12 -5.33 -2.46
C VAL A 84 -4.34 -4.39 -3.63
N ARG A 85 -4.14 -3.09 -3.44
CA ARG A 85 -4.33 -2.08 -4.48
C ARG A 85 -3.35 -0.93 -4.28
N ALA A 86 -3.02 -0.24 -5.38
CA ALA A 86 -2.33 1.05 -5.34
C ALA A 86 -2.78 1.89 -6.53
N GLY A 87 -2.90 3.19 -6.32
CA GLY A 87 -3.31 4.11 -7.38
C GLY A 87 -3.83 5.42 -6.81
N SER A 88 -4.34 6.27 -7.70
CA SER A 88 -4.98 7.52 -7.31
C SER A 88 -6.35 7.26 -6.70
N HIS A 89 -6.96 8.29 -6.09
CA HIS A 89 -8.34 8.20 -5.63
C HIS A 89 -9.27 7.78 -6.76
N ALA A 90 -9.09 8.34 -7.95
CA ALA A 90 -9.92 8.00 -9.11
C ALA A 90 -9.73 6.55 -9.55
N ASP A 91 -8.53 6.01 -9.41
CA ASP A 91 -8.27 4.61 -9.78
C ASP A 91 -8.95 3.63 -8.81
N LEU A 92 -9.04 3.97 -7.52
CA LEU A 92 -9.45 3.04 -6.47
C LEU A 92 -10.90 3.23 -6.00
N PHE A 93 -11.42 4.42 -6.14
CA PHE A 93 -12.76 4.80 -5.64
C PHE A 93 -13.58 5.62 -6.69
#